data_ae3eb40d67ec0acba5b9819180c3f758
#
_entry.id   ae3eb40d67ec0acba5b9819180c3f758
#
_cell.length_a   1.000
_cell.length_b   1.000
_cell.length_c   1.000
_cell.angle_alpha   90.00
_cell.angle_beta   90.00
_cell.angle_gamma   90.00
#
_symmetry.space_group_name_H-M   'P 1'
#
loop_
_entity.id
_entity.type
_entity.pdbx_description
1 polymer ?
#
loop_
_entity_poly.entity_id
_entity_poly.type
_entity_poly.pdbx_seq_one_letter_code
_entity_poly.pdbx_strand_id
1 'polypeptide(L)'
;KDPNLRNGDQTVINEVFKDKIEELDLSYNYQIGFEKAAFWGNLQKTTQFLDKVKKPKIIHFITEDKPFNLVSTVSLRNKWWHYRRLEWSEIISKYSGFDKSRVKDLSFDGEAFILTNVAETQNIEQLIQKLPNIRFNIAAYTPMAFLLLKLTQYDNVRLFPQIIGKTLDREINEADIYLDITYEPKANEVIEKIMKRNVPIFSFDQTKSQNLDYDNYHIFRDNQIDEMAEAIKETVKSNAPKCNIRVKDMDESLDLILQDNKSVIRFGDGEFDLIRGASIPYQTYDSELANRLKDIILRGQFNNTLVCLPDVFTKPERYQDFTQSFYETSFFPNNESFLKEIGQTGNWYGSTFISRPYIDLVDKSKSAAYFDKLKQLWSGRDLLIVEGALTRSGVGNDLFTNTKSIKRIIAPSKNAYQKIDRIEQMIRENAEDRLILLMLGPTAKVVVDDLQDLENQIIDLGHIDSEYEWFKMGATHKVKLENKHTAEFNFDENINAVHDKAYENEIIGKIE
;
A
#
# COMPACT_ATOMS: atom_id res chain seq x y z
N LYS A 1 32.23 24.87 38.15
CA LYS A 1 31.38 23.70 38.54
C LYS A 1 30.86 23.96 39.93
N ASP A 2 29.55 24.20 40.10
CA ASP A 2 28.92 24.34 41.38
C ASP A 2 28.91 23.00 42.08
N PRO A 3 29.52 22.84 43.29
CA PRO A 3 29.57 21.58 44.00
C PRO A 3 28.21 21.09 44.48
N ASN A 4 27.14 21.93 44.39
CA ASN A 4 25.79 21.60 44.80
C ASN A 4 24.93 20.99 43.65
N LEU A 5 25.45 20.94 42.44
CA LEU A 5 24.74 20.33 41.32
C LEU A 5 24.82 18.79 41.42
N ARG A 6 23.86 18.17 42.13
CA ARG A 6 23.82 16.70 42.34
C ARG A 6 23.42 15.89 41.13
N ASN A 7 22.72 16.46 40.16
CA ASN A 7 22.17 15.73 39.00
C ASN A 7 22.63 16.28 37.65
N GLY A 8 23.84 16.89 37.60
CA GLY A 8 24.49 17.30 36.36
C GLY A 8 23.64 18.22 35.48
N ASP A 9 23.43 17.79 34.25
CA ASP A 9 22.68 18.51 33.21
C ASP A 9 21.19 18.73 33.55
N GLN A 10 20.54 17.77 34.23
CA GLN A 10 19.13 17.92 34.62
C GLN A 10 18.90 19.08 35.61
N THR A 11 19.82 19.30 36.54
CA THR A 11 19.72 20.42 37.47
C THR A 11 19.83 21.75 36.74
N VAL A 12 20.75 21.85 35.78
CA VAL A 12 20.93 23.06 34.96
C VAL A 12 19.70 23.31 34.08
N ILE A 13 19.16 22.30 33.46
CA ILE A 13 17.96 22.41 32.62
C ILE A 13 16.76 22.87 33.45
N ASN A 14 16.53 22.27 34.63
CA ASN A 14 15.41 22.61 35.51
C ASN A 14 15.55 24.03 36.02
N GLU A 15 16.73 24.54 36.32
CA GLU A 15 16.93 25.91 36.82
C GLU A 15 16.76 26.94 35.69
N VAL A 16 17.31 26.68 34.51
CA VAL A 16 17.25 27.60 33.35
C VAL A 16 15.85 27.69 32.73
N PHE A 17 15.12 26.59 32.74
CA PHE A 17 13.81 26.49 32.10
C PHE A 17 12.63 26.33 33.07
N LYS A 18 12.83 26.61 34.35
CA LYS A 18 11.88 26.37 35.44
C LYS A 18 10.41 26.75 35.15
N ASP A 19 10.19 27.86 34.44
CA ASP A 19 8.85 28.35 34.09
C ASP A 19 8.46 28.05 32.62
N LYS A 20 9.24 27.23 31.92
CA LYS A 20 9.07 26.87 30.50
C LYS A 20 9.03 25.35 30.26
N ILE A 21 9.01 24.56 31.34
CA ILE A 21 8.95 23.10 31.25
C ILE A 21 7.48 22.69 31.29
N GLU A 22 7.04 21.96 30.25
CA GLU A 22 5.74 21.32 30.22
C GLU A 22 5.89 19.85 30.64
N GLU A 23 5.08 19.39 31.59
CA GLU A 23 5.10 17.99 32.02
C GLU A 23 4.35 17.12 31.03
N LEU A 24 5.04 16.09 30.52
CA LEU A 24 4.41 15.05 29.71
C LEU A 24 3.71 14.01 30.59
N ASP A 25 2.75 13.30 30.01
CA ASP A 25 2.11 12.16 30.63
C ASP A 25 3.16 11.08 31.01
N LEU A 26 2.94 10.43 32.16
CA LEU A 26 3.86 9.44 32.71
C LEU A 26 4.20 8.28 31.77
N SER A 27 3.35 8.02 30.77
CA SER A 27 3.60 7.00 29.74
C SER A 27 4.83 7.30 28.86
N TYR A 28 5.26 8.57 28.76
CA TYR A 28 6.41 8.99 27.97
C TYR A 28 7.76 8.85 28.69
N ASN A 29 7.76 8.52 29.99
CA ASN A 29 8.99 8.21 30.71
C ASN A 29 8.69 7.17 31.80
N TYR A 30 8.21 5.99 31.36
CA TYR A 30 7.93 4.88 32.29
C TYR A 30 9.22 4.26 32.79
N GLN A 31 9.63 4.61 33.99
CA GLN A 31 10.92 4.24 34.57
C GLN A 31 10.84 2.85 35.22
N ILE A 32 11.46 1.86 34.58
CA ILE A 32 11.60 0.50 35.10
C ILE A 32 12.77 0.44 36.08
N GLY A 33 12.52 -0.10 37.22
CA GLY A 33 13.46 -0.23 38.34
C GLY A 33 12.98 0.47 39.58
N PHE A 34 11.99 1.31 39.52
CA PHE A 34 11.33 1.87 40.70
C PHE A 34 10.64 0.81 41.55
N GLU A 35 10.22 -0.32 40.93
CA GLU A 35 9.70 -1.45 41.70
C GLU A 35 10.73 -2.02 42.68
N LYS A 36 12.03 -1.95 42.38
CA LYS A 36 13.11 -2.33 43.29
C LYS A 36 13.42 -1.27 44.33
N ALA A 37 13.36 0.01 43.91
CA ALA A 37 13.49 1.15 44.82
C ALA A 37 12.33 1.21 45.82
N ALA A 38 11.13 0.80 45.42
CA ALA A 38 9.97 0.69 46.29
C ALA A 38 10.15 -0.29 47.46
N PHE A 39 10.97 -1.32 47.26
CA PHE A 39 11.31 -2.26 48.32
C PHE A 39 12.13 -1.63 49.46
N TRP A 40 12.80 -0.51 49.20
CA TRP A 40 13.67 0.19 50.17
C TRP A 40 13.00 1.43 50.80
N GLY A 41 11.84 1.85 50.37
CA GLY A 41 11.17 3.01 50.96
C GLY A 41 9.87 3.44 50.25
N ASN A 42 8.81 3.54 50.92
CA ASN A 42 7.50 4.09 50.48
C ASN A 42 6.79 3.40 49.30
N LEU A 43 6.54 2.10 49.47
CA LEU A 43 5.91 1.17 48.53
C LEU A 43 4.62 1.75 47.89
N GLN A 44 3.84 2.48 48.66
CA GLN A 44 2.51 2.91 48.26
C GLN A 44 2.47 4.00 47.15
N LYS A 45 3.46 4.88 47.12
CA LYS A 45 3.56 5.91 46.06
C LYS A 45 4.07 5.34 44.73
N THR A 46 4.89 4.33 44.80
CA THR A 46 5.53 3.72 43.59
C THR A 46 4.60 2.75 42.89
N THR A 47 3.83 1.95 43.65
CA THR A 47 2.79 1.08 43.07
C THR A 47 1.68 1.92 42.44
N GLN A 48 1.25 3.00 43.05
CA GLN A 48 0.26 3.93 42.48
C GLN A 48 0.76 4.57 41.15
N PHE A 49 2.05 4.79 41.03
CA PHE A 49 2.66 5.28 39.78
C PHE A 49 2.64 4.24 38.69
N LEU A 50 3.07 3.01 38.97
CA LEU A 50 3.12 1.91 38.02
C LEU A 50 1.72 1.47 37.57
N ASP A 51 0.74 1.49 38.45
CA ASP A 51 -0.66 1.12 38.15
C ASP A 51 -1.40 2.13 37.26
N LYS A 52 -0.96 3.38 37.25
CA LYS A 52 -1.57 4.43 36.39
C LYS A 52 -1.24 4.30 34.91
N VAL A 53 -0.12 3.66 34.55
CA VAL A 53 0.36 3.58 33.20
C VAL A 53 0.14 2.19 32.59
N LYS A 54 -1.03 1.97 32.01
CA LYS A 54 -1.37 0.68 31.37
C LYS A 54 -0.63 0.41 30.05
N LYS A 55 -0.23 1.46 29.33
CA LYS A 55 0.46 1.34 28.04
C LYS A 55 1.60 2.36 27.95
N PRO A 56 2.80 2.05 28.46
CA PRO A 56 3.94 2.95 28.35
C PRO A 56 4.34 3.16 26.89
N LYS A 57 4.57 4.40 26.51
CA LYS A 57 5.06 4.82 25.20
C LYS A 57 6.58 4.82 25.15
N ILE A 58 7.24 5.31 26.20
CA ILE A 58 8.70 5.25 26.38
C ILE A 58 9.01 4.51 27.66
N ILE A 59 9.80 3.46 27.56
CA ILE A 59 10.27 2.68 28.71
C ILE A 59 11.73 3.01 28.98
N HIS A 60 12.03 3.48 30.18
CA HIS A 60 13.36 3.85 30.61
C HIS A 60 13.87 2.91 31.71
N PHE A 61 14.91 2.14 31.44
CA PHE A 61 15.54 1.21 32.39
C PHE A 61 16.60 1.97 33.20
N ILE A 62 16.26 2.42 34.40
CA ILE A 62 17.06 3.37 35.18
C ILE A 62 18.06 2.71 36.15
N THR A 63 17.93 1.41 36.44
CA THR A 63 18.82 0.70 37.39
C THR A 63 20.05 0.09 36.68
N GLU A 64 21.01 -0.39 37.49
CA GLU A 64 22.17 -1.13 37.02
C GLU A 64 21.80 -2.48 36.38
N ASP A 65 20.67 -3.09 36.83
CA ASP A 65 20.09 -4.27 36.21
C ASP A 65 19.43 -3.85 34.86
N LYS A 66 20.15 -4.03 33.79
CA LYS A 66 19.74 -3.68 32.44
C LYS A 66 19.13 -4.89 31.72
N PRO A 67 18.17 -4.68 30.78
CA PRO A 67 17.51 -5.77 30.07
C PRO A 67 18.46 -6.61 29.21
N PHE A 68 19.65 -6.10 28.87
CA PHE A 68 20.68 -6.79 28.09
C PHE A 68 21.70 -7.58 28.95
N ASN A 69 21.66 -7.45 30.28
CA ASN A 69 22.53 -8.26 31.16
C ASN A 69 22.19 -9.74 30.98
N LEU A 70 23.21 -10.61 31.06
CA LEU A 70 23.06 -12.06 30.97
C LEU A 70 22.04 -12.61 31.97
N VAL A 71 22.13 -12.14 33.21
CA VAL A 71 21.13 -12.37 34.24
C VAL A 71 20.47 -11.06 34.61
N SER A 72 19.20 -10.93 34.30
CA SER A 72 18.41 -9.76 34.63
C SER A 72 16.99 -10.17 35.01
N THR A 73 16.50 -9.59 36.09
CA THR A 73 15.14 -9.81 36.60
C THR A 73 14.24 -8.58 36.36
N VAL A 74 14.72 -7.64 35.57
CA VAL A 74 13.99 -6.38 35.29
C VAL A 74 12.70 -6.66 34.53
N SER A 75 11.61 -6.02 34.95
CA SER A 75 10.32 -6.15 34.27
C SER A 75 10.37 -5.59 32.84
N LEU A 76 9.50 -6.05 31.98
CA LEU A 76 9.44 -5.69 30.56
C LEU A 76 10.74 -5.95 29.77
N ARG A 77 11.66 -6.77 30.28
CA ARG A 77 12.89 -7.18 29.60
C ARG A 77 12.62 -7.76 28.20
N ASN A 78 11.55 -8.55 28.08
CA ASN A 78 11.11 -9.14 26.82
C ASN A 78 10.78 -8.09 25.74
N LYS A 79 10.24 -6.92 26.12
CA LYS A 79 9.98 -5.82 25.18
C LYS A 79 11.27 -5.23 24.65
N TRP A 80 12.29 -5.03 25.51
CA TRP A 80 13.61 -4.58 25.07
C TRP A 80 14.22 -5.53 24.05
N TRP A 81 14.19 -6.86 24.34
CA TRP A 81 14.70 -7.87 23.42
C TRP A 81 13.89 -7.95 22.13
N HIS A 82 12.57 -7.72 22.18
CA HIS A 82 11.75 -7.61 20.97
C HIS A 82 12.27 -6.50 20.06
N TYR A 83 12.41 -5.27 20.57
CA TYR A 83 12.90 -4.15 19.78
C TYR A 83 14.38 -4.30 19.38
N ARG A 84 15.21 -4.88 20.22
CA ARG A 84 16.63 -5.12 19.92
C ARG A 84 16.85 -6.12 18.78
N ARG A 85 15.90 -7.02 18.58
CA ARG A 85 15.92 -8.04 17.50
C ARG A 85 15.26 -7.57 16.23
N LEU A 86 14.54 -6.46 16.24
CA LEU A 86 13.99 -5.86 15.02
C LEU A 86 15.13 -5.39 14.14
N GLU A 87 15.01 -5.62 12.87
CA GLU A 87 15.87 -5.00 11.88
C GLU A 87 15.51 -3.54 11.70
N TRP A 88 16.45 -2.72 11.23
CA TRP A 88 16.20 -1.30 11.01
C TRP A 88 15.01 -1.05 10.07
N SER A 89 14.85 -1.85 9.06
CA SER A 89 13.71 -1.81 8.16
C SER A 89 12.37 -2.03 8.88
N GLU A 90 12.32 -2.96 9.84
CA GLU A 90 11.11 -3.23 10.64
C GLU A 90 10.82 -2.07 11.61
N ILE A 91 11.86 -1.45 12.17
CA ILE A 91 11.73 -0.28 13.04
C ILE A 91 11.22 0.92 12.24
N ILE A 92 11.85 1.24 11.13
CA ILE A 92 11.48 2.37 10.28
C ILE A 92 10.05 2.19 9.75
N SER A 93 9.70 1.02 9.22
CA SER A 93 8.36 0.77 8.69
C SER A 93 7.26 0.86 9.74
N LYS A 94 7.57 0.52 10.99
CA LYS A 94 6.59 0.54 12.08
C LYS A 94 6.38 1.94 12.67
N TYR A 95 7.40 2.79 12.65
CA TYR A 95 7.40 4.05 13.40
C TYR A 95 7.53 5.31 12.55
N SER A 96 8.07 5.24 11.35
CA SER A 96 8.15 6.41 10.48
C SER A 96 6.86 6.70 9.72
N GLY A 97 5.88 5.77 9.77
CA GLY A 97 4.65 5.88 8.98
C GLY A 97 4.88 5.89 7.47
N PHE A 98 6.13 6.03 7.05
CA PHE A 98 6.47 6.19 5.65
C PHE A 98 7.94 5.85 5.39
N ASP A 99 8.22 4.62 5.00
CA ASP A 99 9.51 4.26 4.42
C ASP A 99 9.43 4.31 2.89
N LYS A 100 9.77 5.47 2.32
CA LYS A 100 9.94 5.62 0.87
C LYS A 100 10.93 4.61 0.27
N SER A 101 11.76 3.96 1.10
CA SER A 101 12.73 2.96 0.66
C SER A 101 12.15 1.58 0.36
N ARG A 102 10.84 1.36 0.64
CA ARG A 102 10.17 0.06 0.44
C ARG A 102 9.48 -0.08 -0.90
N VAL A 103 9.41 0.99 -1.65
CA VAL A 103 8.79 0.98 -2.97
C VAL A 103 9.89 0.93 -3.98
N LYS A 104 9.81 -0.01 -4.91
CA LYS A 104 10.49 0.16 -6.18
C LYS A 104 9.98 1.49 -6.71
N ASP A 105 10.82 2.52 -6.59
CA ASP A 105 10.46 3.87 -6.95
C ASP A 105 10.28 3.91 -8.46
N LEU A 106 9.03 3.85 -8.90
CA LEU A 106 8.67 3.84 -10.32
C LEU A 106 9.14 5.09 -11.08
N SER A 107 9.69 6.09 -10.36
CA SER A 107 10.39 7.22 -10.99
C SER A 107 11.74 6.83 -11.58
N PHE A 108 12.26 5.63 -11.28
CA PHE A 108 13.49 5.11 -11.83
C PHE A 108 13.23 3.95 -12.79
N ASP A 109 14.01 3.90 -13.86
CA ASP A 109 13.92 2.84 -14.88
C ASP A 109 14.34 1.46 -14.32
N GLY A 110 15.17 1.43 -13.27
CA GLY A 110 15.61 0.20 -12.61
C GLY A 110 16.47 0.42 -11.37
N GLU A 111 16.74 -0.69 -10.66
CA GLU A 111 17.46 -0.77 -9.40
C GLU A 111 18.83 -1.44 -9.60
N ALA A 112 19.90 -0.71 -9.32
CA ALA A 112 21.28 -1.23 -9.29
C ALA A 112 21.66 -1.53 -7.83
N PHE A 113 21.98 -2.79 -7.52
CA PHE A 113 22.41 -3.18 -6.19
C PHE A 113 23.94 -3.33 -6.12
N ILE A 114 24.53 -2.83 -5.05
CA ILE A 114 25.98 -2.89 -4.76
C ILE A 114 26.15 -3.29 -3.30
N LEU A 115 26.85 -4.37 -3.04
CA LEU A 115 27.32 -4.68 -1.68
C LEU A 115 28.82 -4.46 -1.58
N THR A 116 29.24 -3.58 -0.68
CA THR A 116 30.65 -3.26 -0.48
C THR A 116 31.09 -3.48 0.96
N ASN A 117 32.29 -4.01 1.14
CA ASN A 117 32.96 -4.11 2.44
C ASN A 117 34.14 -3.14 2.54
N VAL A 118 34.33 -2.29 1.52
CA VAL A 118 35.42 -1.32 1.42
C VAL A 118 34.87 0.08 1.12
N ALA A 119 35.66 1.09 1.44
CA ALA A 119 35.27 2.48 1.23
C ALA A 119 35.31 2.92 -0.24
N GLU A 120 36.14 2.28 -1.05
CA GLU A 120 36.39 2.63 -2.43
C GLU A 120 35.65 1.67 -3.37
N THR A 121 34.91 2.25 -4.31
CA THR A 121 34.21 1.58 -5.38
C THR A 121 34.61 2.20 -6.70
N GLN A 122 34.95 1.36 -7.67
CA GLN A 122 35.52 1.84 -8.94
C GLN A 122 34.48 2.60 -9.76
N ASN A 123 34.80 3.85 -10.11
CA ASN A 123 34.02 4.73 -11.00
C ASN A 123 32.54 4.97 -10.59
N ILE A 124 32.15 4.68 -9.33
CA ILE A 124 30.74 4.71 -8.91
C ILE A 124 30.09 6.09 -9.10
N GLU A 125 30.78 7.17 -8.74
CA GLU A 125 30.22 8.51 -8.84
C GLU A 125 29.95 8.91 -10.30
N GLN A 126 30.81 8.52 -11.22
CA GLN A 126 30.62 8.76 -12.65
C GLN A 126 29.44 7.95 -13.21
N LEU A 127 29.27 6.69 -12.78
CA LEU A 127 28.11 5.88 -13.17
C LEU A 127 26.80 6.47 -12.64
N ILE A 128 26.77 6.93 -11.39
CA ILE A 128 25.60 7.60 -10.79
C ILE A 128 25.18 8.83 -11.60
N GLN A 129 26.15 9.67 -12.00
CA GLN A 129 25.90 10.88 -12.80
C GLN A 129 25.40 10.55 -14.22
N LYS A 130 25.92 9.49 -14.84
CA LYS A 130 25.56 9.06 -16.21
C LYS A 130 24.22 8.32 -16.27
N LEU A 131 23.74 7.81 -15.12
CA LEU A 131 22.55 6.99 -14.97
C LEU A 131 21.54 7.62 -14.00
N PRO A 132 21.08 8.86 -14.23
CA PRO A 132 20.18 9.54 -13.29
C PRO A 132 18.84 8.82 -13.12
N ASN A 133 18.41 8.03 -14.08
CA ASN A 133 17.16 7.25 -14.05
C ASN A 133 17.36 5.83 -13.48
N ILE A 134 18.54 5.47 -13.02
CA ILE A 134 18.80 4.20 -12.33
C ILE A 134 19.04 4.51 -10.85
N ARG A 135 18.36 3.78 -9.99
CA ARG A 135 18.53 3.85 -8.54
C ARG A 135 19.74 3.02 -8.12
N PHE A 136 20.64 3.61 -7.36
CA PHE A 136 21.82 2.93 -6.81
C PHE A 136 21.58 2.61 -5.33
N ASN A 137 21.36 1.35 -5.02
CA ASN A 137 21.22 0.82 -3.66
C ASN A 137 22.59 0.30 -3.21
N ILE A 138 23.29 1.09 -2.41
CA ILE A 138 24.64 0.80 -1.94
C ILE A 138 24.58 0.30 -0.51
N ALA A 139 24.96 -0.95 -0.29
CA ALA A 139 24.90 -1.61 0.99
C ALA A 139 26.28 -1.97 1.54
N ALA A 140 26.39 -2.06 2.86
CA ALA A 140 27.60 -2.54 3.55
C ALA A 140 27.22 -3.35 4.80
N TYR A 141 27.99 -4.40 5.13
CA TYR A 141 27.85 -5.11 6.40
C TYR A 141 28.35 -4.28 7.60
N THR A 142 29.13 -3.24 7.33
CA THR A 142 29.72 -2.32 8.30
C THR A 142 29.01 -0.96 8.29
N PRO A 143 29.29 -0.06 9.23
CA PRO A 143 28.95 1.34 9.09
C PRO A 143 29.46 1.91 7.77
N MET A 144 28.66 2.78 7.14
CA MET A 144 28.99 3.33 5.83
C MET A 144 30.21 4.25 5.90
N ALA A 145 31.14 4.05 4.97
CA ALA A 145 32.34 4.89 4.87
C ALA A 145 32.00 6.32 4.41
N PHE A 146 32.78 7.29 4.84
CA PHE A 146 32.53 8.72 4.54
C PHE A 146 32.48 9.03 3.04
N LEU A 147 33.31 8.36 2.23
CA LEU A 147 33.30 8.52 0.78
C LEU A 147 31.95 8.11 0.16
N LEU A 148 31.33 7.04 0.68
CA LEU A 148 30.01 6.57 0.23
C LEU A 148 28.89 7.47 0.75
N LEU A 149 29.03 8.02 1.98
CA LEU A 149 28.04 8.97 2.51
C LEU A 149 27.91 10.22 1.64
N LYS A 150 28.97 10.68 0.99
CA LYS A 150 28.92 11.81 0.06
C LYS A 150 28.03 11.56 -1.15
N LEU A 151 27.84 10.31 -1.55
CA LEU A 151 27.02 9.96 -2.70
C LEU A 151 25.52 10.22 -2.46
N THR A 152 25.09 10.43 -1.21
CA THR A 152 23.70 10.83 -0.90
C THR A 152 23.32 12.23 -1.39
N GLN A 153 24.27 13.01 -1.90
CA GLN A 153 23.99 14.25 -2.64
C GLN A 153 23.22 14.02 -3.95
N TYR A 154 23.24 12.78 -4.48
CA TYR A 154 22.51 12.39 -5.70
C TYR A 154 21.16 11.77 -5.33
N ASP A 155 20.09 12.25 -5.93
CA ASP A 155 18.71 11.80 -5.64
C ASP A 155 18.46 10.32 -5.98
N ASN A 156 19.29 9.77 -6.87
CA ASN A 156 19.23 8.37 -7.29
C ASN A 156 20.11 7.43 -6.46
N VAL A 157 20.53 7.83 -5.26
CA VAL A 157 21.37 7.01 -4.36
C VAL A 157 20.67 6.73 -3.04
N ARG A 158 20.65 5.46 -2.64
CA ARG A 158 20.26 5.00 -1.30
C ARG A 158 21.39 4.24 -0.65
N LEU A 159 21.57 4.44 0.66
CA LEU A 159 22.58 3.75 1.44
C LEU A 159 21.95 2.83 2.48
N PHE A 160 22.49 1.62 2.58
CA PHE A 160 22.06 0.60 3.53
C PHE A 160 23.26 0.19 4.42
N PRO A 161 23.59 0.99 5.46
CA PRO A 161 24.65 0.61 6.41
C PRO A 161 24.22 -0.57 7.26
N GLN A 162 25.17 -1.45 7.58
CA GLN A 162 24.95 -2.62 8.46
C GLN A 162 23.80 -3.51 7.99
N ILE A 163 23.70 -3.73 6.69
CA ILE A 163 22.62 -4.53 6.08
C ILE A 163 22.77 -6.00 6.43
N ILE A 164 21.69 -6.62 6.91
CA ILE A 164 21.62 -8.05 7.22
C ILE A 164 20.18 -8.58 6.99
N GLY A 165 20.06 -9.91 6.98
CA GLY A 165 18.77 -10.63 7.04
C GLY A 165 17.79 -10.23 5.95
N LYS A 166 16.53 -9.99 6.32
CA LYS A 166 15.44 -9.71 5.38
C LYS A 166 15.67 -8.48 4.50
N THR A 167 16.35 -7.46 5.03
CA THR A 167 16.66 -6.27 4.24
C THR A 167 17.64 -6.60 3.13
N LEU A 168 18.69 -7.35 3.41
CA LEU A 168 19.63 -7.81 2.39
C LEU A 168 18.94 -8.70 1.34
N ASP A 169 18.12 -9.66 1.79
CA ASP A 169 17.39 -10.55 0.88
C ASP A 169 16.41 -9.75 0.00
N ARG A 170 15.81 -8.69 0.52
CA ARG A 170 14.96 -7.78 -0.26
C ARG A 170 15.76 -7.06 -1.34
N GLU A 171 16.86 -6.40 -1.00
CA GLU A 171 17.68 -5.66 -1.98
C GLU A 171 18.22 -6.60 -3.08
N ILE A 172 18.59 -7.83 -2.71
CA ILE A 172 18.96 -8.88 -3.69
C ILE A 172 17.77 -9.22 -4.58
N ASN A 173 16.55 -9.30 -4.00
CA ASN A 173 15.34 -9.68 -4.75
C ASN A 173 14.82 -8.56 -5.65
N GLU A 174 15.03 -7.31 -5.31
CA GLU A 174 14.57 -6.14 -6.06
C GLU A 174 15.58 -5.67 -7.11
N ALA A 175 16.83 -6.15 -7.06
CA ALA A 175 17.87 -5.77 -7.99
C ALA A 175 17.54 -6.17 -9.44
N ASP A 176 17.54 -5.20 -10.35
CA ASP A 176 17.48 -5.41 -11.79
C ASP A 176 18.87 -5.68 -12.37
N ILE A 177 19.91 -5.11 -11.76
CA ILE A 177 21.32 -5.36 -12.05
C ILE A 177 22.14 -5.39 -10.75
N TYR A 178 23.27 -6.09 -10.78
CA TYR A 178 24.27 -6.05 -9.71
C TYR A 178 25.55 -5.43 -10.22
N LEU A 179 26.11 -4.47 -9.45
CA LEU A 179 27.36 -3.82 -9.79
C LEU A 179 28.48 -4.41 -8.94
N ASP A 180 29.30 -5.27 -9.54
CA ASP A 180 30.46 -5.87 -8.92
C ASP A 180 31.72 -5.00 -9.14
N ILE A 181 31.65 -3.75 -8.64
CA ILE A 181 32.64 -2.68 -8.83
C ILE A 181 33.44 -2.37 -7.56
N THR A 182 33.38 -3.25 -6.57
CA THR A 182 34.09 -3.13 -5.31
C THR A 182 35.39 -3.93 -5.32
N TYR A 183 36.40 -3.46 -4.61
CA TYR A 183 37.64 -4.22 -4.40
C TYR A 183 37.44 -5.32 -3.36
N GLU A 184 38.42 -6.25 -3.26
CA GLU A 184 38.40 -7.29 -2.23
C GLU A 184 38.42 -6.71 -0.79
N PRO A 185 37.74 -7.34 0.18
CA PRO A 185 37.07 -8.65 0.08
C PRO A 185 35.64 -8.57 -0.52
N LYS A 186 35.30 -9.58 -1.34
CA LYS A 186 33.98 -9.73 -1.97
C LYS A 186 32.99 -10.49 -1.09
N ALA A 187 31.71 -10.22 -1.25
CA ALA A 187 30.61 -10.97 -0.65
C ALA A 187 30.14 -12.08 -1.61
N ASN A 188 30.91 -13.15 -1.71
CA ASN A 188 30.66 -14.21 -2.70
C ASN A 188 29.28 -14.85 -2.55
N GLU A 189 28.76 -14.98 -1.30
CA GLU A 189 27.42 -15.51 -1.03
C GLU A 189 26.30 -14.66 -1.63
N VAL A 190 26.50 -13.35 -1.74
CA VAL A 190 25.54 -12.44 -2.40
C VAL A 190 25.62 -12.58 -3.90
N ILE A 191 26.82 -12.63 -4.45
CA ILE A 191 27.04 -12.83 -5.89
C ILE A 191 26.40 -14.16 -6.34
N GLU A 192 26.54 -15.23 -5.58
CA GLU A 192 25.88 -16.51 -5.86
C GLU A 192 24.34 -16.41 -5.84
N LYS A 193 23.76 -15.64 -4.91
CA LYS A 193 22.32 -15.41 -4.87
C LYS A 193 21.85 -14.61 -6.10
N ILE A 194 22.59 -13.60 -6.51
CA ILE A 194 22.36 -12.80 -7.72
C ILE A 194 22.38 -13.68 -8.98
N MET A 195 23.39 -14.54 -9.12
CA MET A 195 23.52 -15.47 -10.24
C MET A 195 22.35 -16.46 -10.30
N LYS A 196 21.95 -17.04 -9.16
CA LYS A 196 20.79 -17.96 -9.10
C LYS A 196 19.49 -17.32 -9.56
N ARG A 197 19.37 -16.00 -9.49
CA ARG A 197 18.22 -15.23 -9.96
C ARG A 197 18.36 -14.74 -11.40
N ASN A 198 19.45 -15.11 -12.08
CA ASN A 198 19.78 -14.67 -13.43
C ASN A 198 19.84 -13.14 -13.60
N VAL A 199 20.22 -12.40 -12.54
CA VAL A 199 20.39 -10.94 -12.57
C VAL A 199 21.69 -10.58 -13.27
N PRO A 200 21.69 -9.66 -14.24
CA PRO A 200 22.92 -9.22 -14.92
C PRO A 200 23.93 -8.58 -13.94
N ILE A 201 25.19 -8.96 -14.09
CA ILE A 201 26.30 -8.42 -13.28
C ILE A 201 27.20 -7.57 -14.19
N PHE A 202 27.51 -6.36 -13.75
CA PHE A 202 28.42 -5.45 -14.42
C PHE A 202 29.65 -5.20 -13.56
N SER A 203 30.84 -5.28 -14.13
CA SER A 203 32.10 -5.08 -13.42
C SER A 203 33.13 -4.41 -14.31
N PHE A 204 34.12 -3.79 -13.67
CA PHE A 204 35.36 -3.41 -14.34
C PHE A 204 36.40 -4.53 -14.24
N ASP A 205 37.36 -4.53 -15.17
CA ASP A 205 38.42 -5.55 -15.23
C ASP A 205 39.29 -5.62 -13.96
N GLN A 206 39.42 -4.50 -13.22
CA GLN A 206 40.19 -4.41 -11.98
C GLN A 206 39.40 -4.86 -10.74
N THR A 207 38.07 -4.84 -10.81
CA THR A 207 37.20 -5.19 -9.68
C THR A 207 36.39 -6.46 -9.90
N LYS A 208 36.51 -7.12 -11.05
CA LYS A 208 35.78 -8.34 -11.36
C LYS A 208 36.06 -9.45 -10.37
N SER A 209 35.02 -10.19 -9.98
CA SER A 209 35.16 -11.41 -9.21
C SER A 209 35.81 -12.50 -10.06
N GLN A 210 36.70 -13.29 -9.46
CA GLN A 210 37.44 -14.33 -10.16
C GLN A 210 36.70 -15.67 -10.17
N ASN A 211 36.90 -16.48 -11.21
CA ASN A 211 36.38 -17.84 -11.33
C ASN A 211 34.84 -17.94 -11.30
N LEU A 212 34.13 -16.92 -11.80
CA LEU A 212 32.70 -16.99 -12.01
C LEU A 212 32.39 -17.48 -13.44
N ASP A 213 31.73 -18.63 -13.55
CA ASP A 213 31.16 -19.14 -14.81
C ASP A 213 29.70 -18.66 -14.87
N TYR A 214 29.48 -17.50 -15.48
CA TYR A 214 28.17 -16.87 -15.56
C TYR A 214 28.02 -16.06 -16.85
N ASP A 215 27.14 -16.50 -17.74
CA ASP A 215 26.96 -15.91 -19.07
C ASP A 215 26.50 -14.44 -19.02
N ASN A 216 25.78 -14.05 -17.95
CA ASN A 216 25.24 -12.71 -17.78
C ASN A 216 26.17 -11.81 -16.94
N TYR A 217 27.50 -12.01 -17.05
CA TYR A 217 28.53 -11.24 -16.38
C TYR A 217 29.30 -10.38 -17.39
N HIS A 218 29.10 -9.07 -17.35
CA HIS A 218 29.60 -8.11 -18.30
C HIS A 218 30.83 -7.36 -17.72
N ILE A 219 31.96 -7.48 -18.39
CA ILE A 219 33.24 -6.88 -17.92
C ILE A 219 33.67 -5.76 -18.86
N PHE A 220 33.98 -4.61 -18.28
CA PHE A 220 34.44 -3.41 -18.98
C PHE A 220 35.84 -3.00 -18.51
N ARG A 221 36.59 -2.30 -19.37
CA ARG A 221 37.83 -1.66 -18.95
C ARG A 221 37.54 -0.40 -18.14
N ASP A 222 38.50 0.02 -17.33
CA ASP A 222 38.36 1.20 -16.47
C ASP A 222 37.95 2.48 -17.23
N ASN A 223 38.39 2.63 -18.47
CA ASN A 223 38.09 3.78 -19.33
C ASN A 223 36.79 3.62 -20.16
N GLN A 224 36.06 2.52 -20.00
CA GLN A 224 34.82 2.22 -20.73
C GLN A 224 33.57 2.51 -19.90
N ILE A 225 33.56 3.62 -19.16
CA ILE A 225 32.43 3.99 -18.28
C ILE A 225 31.20 4.33 -19.11
N ASP A 226 31.32 4.97 -20.24
CA ASP A 226 30.22 5.34 -21.12
C ASP A 226 29.57 4.10 -21.73
N GLU A 227 30.38 3.16 -22.21
CA GLU A 227 29.90 1.89 -22.78
C GLU A 227 29.21 1.05 -21.72
N MET A 228 29.75 1.00 -20.48
CA MET A 228 29.10 0.33 -19.38
C MET A 228 27.76 0.99 -19.02
N ALA A 229 27.69 2.32 -18.96
CA ALA A 229 26.47 3.04 -18.69
C ALA A 229 25.39 2.78 -19.77
N GLU A 230 25.75 2.78 -21.05
CA GLU A 230 24.82 2.45 -22.14
C GLU A 230 24.36 0.99 -22.06
N ALA A 231 25.25 0.04 -21.82
CA ALA A 231 24.90 -1.36 -21.65
C ALA A 231 23.95 -1.58 -20.46
N ILE A 232 24.14 -0.88 -19.35
CA ILE A 232 23.23 -0.88 -18.19
C ILE A 232 21.85 -0.35 -18.60
N LYS A 233 21.77 0.78 -19.31
CA LYS A 233 20.51 1.35 -19.78
C LYS A 233 19.75 0.38 -20.69
N GLU A 234 20.43 -0.22 -21.62
CA GLU A 234 19.84 -1.19 -22.54
C GLU A 234 19.34 -2.44 -21.81
N THR A 235 20.13 -2.97 -20.87
CA THR A 235 19.79 -4.12 -20.05
C THR A 235 18.58 -3.83 -19.18
N VAL A 236 18.55 -2.71 -18.48
CA VAL A 236 17.43 -2.31 -17.63
C VAL A 236 16.19 -2.05 -18.47
N LYS A 237 16.29 -1.40 -19.63
CA LYS A 237 15.15 -1.24 -20.57
C LYS A 237 14.61 -2.57 -21.08
N SER A 238 15.47 -3.56 -21.31
CA SER A 238 15.06 -4.90 -21.77
C SER A 238 14.49 -5.75 -20.64
N ASN A 239 15.02 -5.57 -19.41
CA ASN A 239 14.60 -6.28 -18.20
C ASN A 239 13.55 -5.50 -17.41
N ALA A 240 13.44 -4.19 -17.64
CA ALA A 240 12.37 -3.42 -17.04
C ALA A 240 11.08 -4.16 -17.38
N PRO A 241 10.35 -4.65 -16.37
CA PRO A 241 8.99 -5.01 -16.64
C PRO A 241 8.43 -3.73 -17.25
N LYS A 242 7.96 -3.80 -18.49
CA LYS A 242 7.12 -2.77 -19.07
C LYS A 242 5.81 -2.79 -18.26
N CYS A 243 5.89 -2.45 -16.98
CA CYS A 243 4.74 -2.21 -16.14
C CYS A 243 4.19 -0.83 -16.54
N ASN A 244 4.04 -0.67 -17.85
CA ASN A 244 3.42 0.49 -18.45
C ASN A 244 1.90 0.28 -18.40
N ILE A 245 1.39 0.08 -17.17
CA ILE A 245 -0.04 0.01 -16.94
C ILE A 245 -0.57 1.43 -17.05
N ARG A 246 -1.24 1.71 -18.17
CA ARG A 246 -1.83 3.01 -18.45
C ARG A 246 -3.22 3.07 -17.85
N VAL A 247 -3.39 3.85 -16.81
CA VAL A 247 -4.69 4.09 -16.17
C VAL A 247 -5.04 5.57 -16.32
N LYS A 248 -6.22 5.83 -16.85
CA LYS A 248 -6.80 7.19 -16.91
C LYS A 248 -7.16 7.66 -15.50
N ASP A 249 -7.11 8.94 -15.26
CA ASP A 249 -7.56 9.49 -13.99
C ASP A 249 -9.09 9.41 -13.81
N MET A 250 -9.56 9.80 -12.62
CA MET A 250 -10.97 9.72 -12.26
C MET A 250 -11.85 10.60 -13.17
N ASP A 251 -11.40 11.81 -13.50
CA ASP A 251 -12.17 12.76 -14.31
C ASP A 251 -12.28 12.28 -15.75
N GLU A 252 -11.17 11.86 -16.36
CA GLU A 252 -11.14 11.27 -17.70
C GLU A 252 -12.00 10.01 -17.80
N SER A 253 -11.98 9.18 -16.76
CA SER A 253 -12.76 7.94 -16.71
C SER A 253 -14.26 8.24 -16.61
N LEU A 254 -14.64 9.20 -15.76
CA LEU A 254 -16.05 9.61 -15.62
C LEU A 254 -16.57 10.28 -16.90
N ASP A 255 -15.74 11.06 -17.59
CA ASP A 255 -16.11 11.65 -18.88
C ASP A 255 -16.44 10.59 -19.93
N LEU A 256 -15.64 9.54 -20.04
CA LEU A 256 -15.91 8.41 -20.93
C LEU A 256 -17.22 7.69 -20.60
N ILE A 257 -17.51 7.50 -19.31
CA ILE A 257 -18.75 6.85 -18.87
C ILE A 257 -19.98 7.70 -19.25
N LEU A 258 -19.89 9.02 -19.07
CA LEU A 258 -20.98 9.95 -19.36
C LEU A 258 -21.20 10.16 -20.87
N GLN A 259 -20.12 10.34 -21.64
CA GLN A 259 -20.19 10.70 -23.05
C GLN A 259 -20.50 9.50 -23.96
N ASP A 260 -19.84 8.36 -23.66
CA ASP A 260 -19.94 7.15 -24.48
C ASP A 260 -20.95 6.12 -23.92
N ASN A 261 -21.65 6.45 -22.84
CA ASN A 261 -22.60 5.55 -22.14
C ASN A 261 -21.99 4.19 -21.81
N LYS A 262 -20.72 4.16 -21.37
CA LYS A 262 -19.97 2.92 -21.10
C LYS A 262 -20.48 2.20 -19.86
N SER A 263 -20.59 0.89 -19.94
CA SER A 263 -20.66 0.00 -18.78
C SER A 263 -19.29 -0.03 -18.07
N VAL A 264 -19.25 -0.35 -16.77
CA VAL A 264 -18.04 -0.22 -15.95
C VAL A 264 -17.79 -1.44 -15.10
N ILE A 265 -16.55 -1.95 -15.16
CA ILE A 265 -16.01 -2.98 -14.28
C ILE A 265 -14.85 -2.38 -13.50
N ARG A 266 -14.88 -2.45 -12.16
CA ARG A 266 -13.84 -1.85 -11.32
C ARG A 266 -13.12 -2.91 -10.50
N PHE A 267 -11.80 -2.96 -10.61
CA PHE A 267 -10.94 -3.85 -9.82
C PHE A 267 -10.26 -3.09 -8.69
N GLY A 268 -10.42 -3.57 -7.47
CA GLY A 268 -9.71 -3.12 -6.29
C GLY A 268 -8.74 -4.19 -5.77
N ASP A 269 -8.15 -3.95 -4.61
CA ASP A 269 -7.23 -4.87 -3.93
C ASP A 269 -7.85 -6.25 -3.65
N GLY A 270 -9.14 -6.28 -3.26
CA GLY A 270 -9.83 -7.53 -2.96
C GLY A 270 -9.93 -8.49 -4.15
N GLU A 271 -10.13 -7.99 -5.37
CA GLU A 271 -10.14 -8.81 -6.57
C GLU A 271 -8.75 -9.36 -6.90
N PHE A 272 -7.70 -8.57 -6.67
CA PHE A 272 -6.32 -9.05 -6.81
C PHE A 272 -5.99 -10.13 -5.77
N ASP A 273 -6.49 -10.02 -4.55
CA ASP A 273 -6.36 -11.05 -3.51
C ASP A 273 -7.00 -12.37 -3.93
N LEU A 274 -8.22 -12.32 -4.50
CA LEU A 274 -8.89 -13.50 -5.05
C LEU A 274 -8.08 -14.12 -6.19
N ILE A 275 -7.57 -13.33 -7.12
CA ILE A 275 -6.73 -13.82 -8.24
C ILE A 275 -5.48 -14.54 -7.73
N ARG A 276 -4.91 -14.09 -6.59
CA ARG A 276 -3.75 -14.76 -5.94
C ARG A 276 -4.13 -16.01 -5.13
N GLY A 277 -5.41 -16.36 -5.03
CA GLY A 277 -5.87 -17.52 -4.27
C GLY A 277 -6.22 -17.22 -2.81
N ALA A 278 -6.32 -15.95 -2.40
CA ALA A 278 -6.74 -15.56 -1.07
C ALA A 278 -8.24 -15.26 -1.00
N SER A 279 -8.86 -15.55 0.14
CA SER A 279 -10.23 -15.12 0.43
C SER A 279 -10.25 -13.70 0.97
N ILE A 280 -11.36 -12.99 0.71
CA ILE A 280 -11.64 -11.67 1.30
C ILE A 280 -12.85 -11.77 2.24
N PRO A 281 -13.11 -10.80 3.11
CA PRO A 281 -14.19 -10.90 4.10
C PRO A 281 -15.59 -11.16 3.52
N TYR A 282 -15.83 -10.75 2.27
CA TYR A 282 -17.14 -10.86 1.61
C TYR A 282 -17.22 -11.97 0.58
N GLN A 283 -16.07 -12.55 0.19
CA GLN A 283 -16.01 -13.60 -0.82
C GLN A 283 -14.92 -14.61 -0.47
N THR A 284 -15.34 -15.85 -0.20
CA THR A 284 -14.42 -16.99 -0.10
C THR A 284 -13.78 -17.20 -1.47
N TYR A 285 -12.50 -17.57 -1.47
CA TYR A 285 -11.80 -17.92 -2.70
C TYR A 285 -12.57 -18.96 -3.50
N ASP A 286 -12.74 -18.68 -4.77
CA ASP A 286 -13.31 -19.55 -5.76
C ASP A 286 -12.45 -19.48 -7.00
N SER A 287 -11.98 -20.64 -7.48
CA SER A 287 -11.03 -20.71 -8.58
C SER A 287 -11.62 -20.28 -9.93
N GLU A 288 -12.92 -20.52 -10.15
CA GLU A 288 -13.61 -20.09 -11.36
C GLU A 288 -13.74 -18.57 -11.38
N LEU A 289 -14.22 -17.98 -10.28
CA LEU A 289 -14.29 -16.54 -10.12
C LEU A 289 -12.92 -15.88 -10.31
N ALA A 290 -11.87 -16.41 -9.66
CA ALA A 290 -10.52 -15.88 -9.76
C ALA A 290 -10.00 -15.86 -11.20
N ASN A 291 -10.22 -16.95 -11.95
CA ASN A 291 -9.82 -17.04 -13.36
C ASN A 291 -10.59 -16.03 -14.21
N ARG A 292 -11.90 -15.91 -14.02
CA ARG A 292 -12.74 -14.94 -14.74
C ARG A 292 -12.31 -13.51 -14.49
N LEU A 293 -12.03 -13.16 -13.23
CA LEU A 293 -11.52 -11.83 -12.85
C LEU A 293 -10.17 -11.55 -13.54
N LYS A 294 -9.27 -12.53 -13.56
CA LYS A 294 -7.98 -12.42 -14.25
C LYS A 294 -8.16 -12.20 -15.75
N ASP A 295 -9.03 -12.97 -16.39
CA ASP A 295 -9.28 -12.90 -17.82
C ASP A 295 -9.87 -11.55 -18.24
N ILE A 296 -10.79 -10.98 -17.45
CA ILE A 296 -11.36 -9.65 -17.68
C ILE A 296 -10.26 -8.58 -17.65
N ILE A 297 -9.36 -8.62 -16.65
CA ILE A 297 -8.26 -7.65 -16.56
C ILE A 297 -7.34 -7.77 -17.76
N LEU A 298 -6.90 -8.97 -18.12
CA LEU A 298 -5.95 -9.19 -19.21
C LEU A 298 -6.55 -8.86 -20.59
N ARG A 299 -7.83 -9.08 -20.77
CA ARG A 299 -8.55 -8.67 -21.98
C ARG A 299 -8.61 -7.14 -22.11
N GLY A 300 -8.68 -6.40 -21.01
CA GLY A 300 -8.73 -4.95 -20.99
C GLY A 300 -10.08 -4.41 -21.49
N GLN A 301 -10.03 -3.30 -22.25
CA GLN A 301 -11.25 -2.68 -22.81
C GLN A 301 -11.89 -3.60 -23.85
N PHE A 302 -13.19 -3.78 -23.79
CA PHE A 302 -13.92 -4.59 -24.76
C PHE A 302 -15.35 -4.06 -24.93
N ASN A 303 -15.89 -4.16 -26.14
CA ASN A 303 -17.20 -3.65 -26.51
C ASN A 303 -17.43 -2.22 -25.95
N ASN A 304 -18.56 -1.97 -25.32
CA ASN A 304 -18.85 -0.70 -24.66
C ASN A 304 -18.52 -0.72 -23.15
N THR A 305 -17.57 -1.53 -22.69
CA THR A 305 -17.22 -1.69 -21.28
C THR A 305 -15.90 -1.06 -20.96
N LEU A 306 -15.86 -0.21 -19.93
CA LEU A 306 -14.68 0.39 -19.35
C LEU A 306 -14.18 -0.50 -18.20
N VAL A 307 -13.05 -1.16 -18.40
CA VAL A 307 -12.35 -1.89 -17.32
C VAL A 307 -11.44 -0.92 -16.58
N CYS A 308 -11.57 -0.87 -15.25
CA CYS A 308 -10.90 0.08 -14.38
C CYS A 308 -9.95 -0.62 -13.42
N LEU A 309 -8.75 -0.06 -13.25
CA LEU A 309 -7.74 -0.43 -12.25
C LEU A 309 -7.48 0.76 -11.31
N PRO A 310 -6.86 0.56 -10.14
CA PRO A 310 -6.40 1.67 -9.32
C PRO A 310 -5.45 2.57 -10.10
N ASP A 311 -5.68 3.88 -10.11
CA ASP A 311 -4.86 4.85 -10.84
C ASP A 311 -3.68 5.38 -10.01
N VAL A 312 -3.07 4.46 -9.25
CA VAL A 312 -1.97 4.72 -8.32
C VAL A 312 -0.58 4.56 -8.95
N PHE A 313 -0.52 4.15 -10.22
CA PHE A 313 0.74 3.95 -10.94
C PHE A 313 1.41 5.28 -11.37
N THR A 314 0.62 6.33 -11.45
CA THR A 314 1.11 7.69 -11.75
C THR A 314 0.51 8.67 -10.75
N LYS A 315 1.35 9.58 -10.22
CA LYS A 315 0.94 10.62 -9.25
C LYS A 315 0.27 10.06 -7.98
N PRO A 316 0.89 9.09 -7.27
CA PRO A 316 0.35 8.55 -6.03
C PRO A 316 0.20 9.60 -4.93
N GLU A 317 0.95 10.71 -5.01
CA GLU A 317 0.95 11.84 -4.07
C GLU A 317 -0.40 12.56 -3.96
N ARG A 318 -1.34 12.32 -4.86
CA ARG A 318 -2.72 12.84 -4.76
C ARG A 318 -3.56 12.11 -3.70
N TYR A 319 -3.13 10.94 -3.26
CA TYR A 319 -3.80 10.13 -2.25
C TYR A 319 -3.20 10.35 -0.87
N GLN A 320 -4.01 10.12 0.17
CA GLN A 320 -3.59 10.19 1.58
C GLN A 320 -2.45 9.20 1.86
N ASP A 321 -1.59 9.52 2.83
CA ASP A 321 -0.43 8.71 3.20
C ASP A 321 -0.78 7.25 3.49
N PHE A 322 -1.92 6.99 4.15
CA PHE A 322 -2.37 5.62 4.44
C PHE A 322 -2.70 4.84 3.15
N THR A 323 -3.29 5.52 2.14
CA THR A 323 -3.61 4.92 0.85
C THR A 323 -2.34 4.65 0.06
N GLN A 324 -1.44 5.63 -0.02
CA GLN A 324 -0.13 5.45 -0.65
C GLN A 324 0.62 4.28 0.00
N SER A 325 0.75 4.29 1.33
CA SER A 325 1.44 3.24 2.08
C SER A 325 0.86 1.85 1.82
N PHE A 326 -0.47 1.72 1.75
CA PHE A 326 -1.11 0.43 1.43
C PHE A 326 -0.70 -0.08 0.05
N TYR A 327 -0.79 0.76 -1.00
CA TYR A 327 -0.41 0.35 -2.34
C TYR A 327 1.08 -0.01 -2.43
N GLU A 328 1.92 0.78 -1.82
CA GLU A 328 3.37 0.65 -1.83
C GLU A 328 3.86 -0.58 -1.04
N THR A 329 3.33 -0.79 0.15
CA THR A 329 3.84 -1.83 1.06
C THR A 329 3.12 -3.18 0.94
N SER A 330 1.92 -3.20 0.37
CA SER A 330 1.08 -4.39 0.28
C SER A 330 0.69 -4.71 -1.16
N PHE A 331 0.00 -3.80 -1.84
CA PHE A 331 -0.58 -4.10 -3.14
C PHE A 331 0.47 -4.41 -4.21
N PHE A 332 1.43 -3.51 -4.45
CA PHE A 332 2.45 -3.70 -5.48
C PHE A 332 3.35 -4.92 -5.22
N PRO A 333 3.93 -5.11 -4.02
CA PRO A 333 4.78 -6.27 -3.75
C PRO A 333 4.05 -7.61 -3.87
N ASN A 334 2.80 -7.64 -3.40
CA ASN A 334 2.01 -8.87 -3.44
C ASN A 334 1.52 -9.25 -4.84
N ASN A 335 1.43 -8.29 -5.76
CA ASN A 335 0.88 -8.48 -7.11
C ASN A 335 1.90 -8.28 -8.23
N GLU A 336 3.18 -8.15 -7.92
CA GLU A 336 4.24 -7.80 -8.87
C GLU A 336 4.20 -8.65 -10.15
N SER A 337 4.12 -9.97 -10.02
CA SER A 337 4.09 -10.88 -11.17
C SER A 337 2.87 -10.64 -12.08
N PHE A 338 1.70 -10.45 -11.49
CA PHE A 338 0.48 -10.22 -12.25
C PHE A 338 0.43 -8.81 -12.85
N LEU A 339 0.94 -7.80 -12.15
CA LEU A 339 1.09 -6.45 -12.69
C LEU A 339 2.04 -6.41 -13.90
N LYS A 340 3.10 -7.20 -13.88
CA LYS A 340 3.98 -7.39 -15.05
C LYS A 340 3.21 -8.00 -16.24
N GLU A 341 2.38 -9.01 -15.98
CA GLU A 341 1.54 -9.65 -17.00
C GLU A 341 0.54 -8.62 -17.58
N ILE A 342 -0.13 -7.82 -16.76
CA ILE A 342 -1.01 -6.73 -17.18
C ILE A 342 -0.26 -5.70 -18.05
N GLY A 343 0.93 -5.26 -17.61
CA GLY A 343 1.75 -4.30 -18.35
C GLY A 343 2.16 -4.78 -19.74
N GLN A 344 2.34 -6.08 -19.92
CA GLN A 344 2.69 -6.70 -21.20
C GLN A 344 1.52 -6.71 -22.21
N THR A 345 0.28 -6.61 -21.77
CA THR A 345 -0.89 -6.57 -22.66
C THR A 345 -0.91 -5.33 -23.56
N GLY A 346 -0.29 -4.22 -23.10
CA GLY A 346 -0.37 -2.92 -23.77
C GLY A 346 -1.72 -2.22 -23.63
N ASN A 347 -2.65 -2.78 -22.87
CA ASN A 347 -3.97 -2.22 -22.61
C ASN A 347 -3.89 -0.90 -21.82
N TRP A 348 -4.97 -0.14 -21.89
CA TRP A 348 -5.21 0.98 -20.99
C TRP A 348 -6.49 0.73 -20.17
N TYR A 349 -6.63 1.38 -19.03
CA TYR A 349 -7.72 1.16 -18.09
C TYR A 349 -8.31 2.50 -17.63
N GLY A 350 -9.56 2.49 -17.16
CA GLY A 350 -10.12 3.59 -16.39
C GLY A 350 -9.70 3.53 -14.92
N SER A 351 -10.07 4.54 -14.15
CA SER A 351 -9.79 4.59 -12.71
C SER A 351 -10.86 3.86 -11.90
N THR A 352 -10.43 2.95 -11.02
CA THR A 352 -11.30 2.36 -9.99
C THR A 352 -11.83 3.39 -9.00
N PHE A 353 -11.12 4.50 -8.83
CA PHE A 353 -11.48 5.56 -7.89
C PHE A 353 -12.64 6.46 -8.36
N ILE A 354 -13.25 6.22 -9.52
CA ILE A 354 -14.43 6.97 -9.99
C ILE A 354 -15.57 7.05 -8.95
N SER A 355 -15.69 6.07 -8.06
CA SER A 355 -16.67 6.07 -6.97
C SER A 355 -16.06 6.38 -5.60
N ARG A 356 -14.80 6.83 -5.55
CA ARG A 356 -14.08 7.19 -4.32
C ARG A 356 -13.43 8.60 -4.40
N PRO A 357 -14.21 9.65 -4.68
CA PRO A 357 -13.65 10.98 -4.95
C PRO A 357 -13.44 11.83 -3.70
N TYR A 358 -13.33 11.24 -2.49
CA TYR A 358 -13.25 12.03 -1.27
C TYR A 358 -12.25 11.51 -0.25
N ILE A 359 -12.50 10.32 0.35
CA ILE A 359 -11.81 9.93 1.60
C ILE A 359 -10.32 9.68 1.39
N ASP A 360 -9.96 9.06 0.27
CA ASP A 360 -8.59 8.70 -0.06
C ASP A 360 -7.76 9.88 -0.64
N LEU A 361 -8.41 11.00 -1.02
CA LEU A 361 -7.73 12.16 -1.62
C LEU A 361 -7.13 13.10 -0.58
N VAL A 362 -5.94 13.65 -0.88
CA VAL A 362 -5.34 14.76 -0.12
C VAL A 362 -6.12 16.05 -0.37
N ASP A 363 -6.30 16.43 -1.65
CA ASP A 363 -7.10 17.59 -2.04
C ASP A 363 -8.56 17.20 -2.25
N LYS A 364 -9.39 17.60 -1.30
CA LYS A 364 -10.84 17.35 -1.30
C LYS A 364 -11.66 18.51 -1.89
N SER A 365 -11.01 19.57 -2.33
CA SER A 365 -11.68 20.80 -2.79
C SER A 365 -12.62 20.59 -3.99
N LYS A 366 -12.31 19.59 -4.83
CA LYS A 366 -13.09 19.24 -6.02
C LYS A 366 -14.14 18.15 -5.78
N SER A 367 -14.17 17.52 -4.61
CA SER A 367 -15.03 16.37 -4.35
C SER A 367 -16.53 16.67 -4.52
N ALA A 368 -16.98 17.86 -4.09
CA ALA A 368 -18.37 18.28 -4.28
C ALA A 368 -18.76 18.35 -5.76
N ALA A 369 -17.97 19.07 -6.57
CA ALA A 369 -18.20 19.18 -8.00
C ALA A 369 -18.13 17.83 -8.72
N TYR A 370 -17.24 16.95 -8.25
CA TYR A 370 -17.13 15.58 -8.79
C TYR A 370 -18.39 14.75 -8.48
N PHE A 371 -18.91 14.79 -7.26
CA PHE A 371 -20.16 14.12 -6.92
C PHE A 371 -21.35 14.67 -7.73
N ASP A 372 -21.41 15.99 -7.96
CA ASP A 372 -22.43 16.58 -8.82
C ASP A 372 -22.33 16.08 -10.28
N LYS A 373 -21.11 15.94 -10.79
CA LYS A 373 -20.85 15.35 -12.11
C LYS A 373 -21.22 13.86 -12.13
N LEU A 374 -20.86 13.09 -11.10
CA LEU A 374 -21.19 11.67 -10.98
C LEU A 374 -22.69 11.43 -10.93
N LYS A 375 -23.46 12.27 -10.22
CA LYS A 375 -24.93 12.22 -10.16
C LYS A 375 -25.60 12.43 -11.52
N GLN A 376 -24.94 12.96 -12.52
CA GLN A 376 -25.48 13.08 -13.90
C GLN A 376 -25.68 11.72 -14.54
N LEU A 377 -24.96 10.66 -14.11
CA LEU A 377 -25.14 9.31 -14.61
C LEU A 377 -26.57 8.80 -14.45
N TRP A 378 -27.22 9.14 -13.35
CA TRP A 378 -28.57 8.65 -13.02
C TRP A 378 -29.63 9.75 -12.95
N SER A 379 -29.26 10.98 -13.27
CA SER A 379 -30.24 12.09 -13.24
C SER A 379 -31.40 11.87 -14.21
N GLY A 380 -32.64 11.85 -13.69
CA GLY A 380 -33.84 11.66 -14.47
C GLY A 380 -34.01 10.25 -15.06
N ARG A 381 -33.16 9.30 -14.72
CA ARG A 381 -33.24 7.90 -15.21
C ARG A 381 -33.97 6.98 -14.23
N ASP A 382 -34.56 5.93 -14.76
CA ASP A 382 -35.05 4.78 -13.99
C ASP A 382 -33.84 3.89 -13.62
N LEU A 383 -33.73 3.51 -12.35
CA LEU A 383 -32.62 2.69 -11.85
C LEU A 383 -33.06 1.27 -11.51
N LEU A 384 -32.15 0.31 -11.74
CA LEU A 384 -32.15 -1.00 -11.12
C LEU A 384 -30.88 -1.13 -10.29
N ILE A 385 -31.01 -1.08 -8.97
CA ILE A 385 -29.89 -1.24 -8.03
C ILE A 385 -29.84 -2.71 -7.59
N VAL A 386 -28.66 -3.33 -7.73
CA VAL A 386 -28.42 -4.70 -7.26
C VAL A 386 -27.33 -4.63 -6.20
N GLU A 387 -27.68 -4.95 -4.97
CA GLU A 387 -26.81 -4.71 -3.82
C GLU A 387 -26.89 -5.81 -2.77
N GLY A 388 -25.85 -5.93 -1.94
CA GLY A 388 -25.85 -6.83 -0.79
C GLY A 388 -26.88 -6.43 0.27
N ALA A 389 -27.38 -7.38 1.03
CA ALA A 389 -28.52 -7.23 1.96
C ALA A 389 -28.40 -6.06 2.95
N LEU A 390 -27.19 -5.65 3.30
CA LEU A 390 -26.93 -4.60 4.28
C LEU A 390 -26.32 -3.32 3.67
N THR A 391 -26.16 -3.28 2.36
CA THR A 391 -25.51 -2.14 1.66
C THR A 391 -26.38 -0.89 1.73
N ARG A 392 -27.69 -0.99 1.44
CA ARG A 392 -28.70 0.07 1.58
C ARG A 392 -28.26 1.40 0.95
N SER A 393 -27.77 1.35 -0.28
CA SER A 393 -27.21 2.50 -0.98
C SER A 393 -28.24 3.63 -1.15
N GLY A 394 -27.85 4.86 -0.79
CA GLY A 394 -28.69 6.05 -0.86
C GLY A 394 -29.72 6.19 0.26
N VAL A 395 -29.87 5.20 1.15
CA VAL A 395 -30.81 5.30 2.28
C VAL A 395 -30.28 6.31 3.31
N GLY A 396 -31.10 7.33 3.63
CA GLY A 396 -30.75 8.37 4.61
C GLY A 396 -29.86 9.49 4.04
N ASN A 397 -29.56 9.50 2.75
CA ASN A 397 -28.85 10.59 2.09
C ASN A 397 -29.46 10.95 0.72
N ASP A 398 -28.88 11.95 0.06
CA ASP A 398 -29.40 12.51 -1.19
C ASP A 398 -28.66 12.00 -2.46
N LEU A 399 -27.96 10.87 -2.38
CA LEU A 399 -27.15 10.34 -3.50
C LEU A 399 -28.00 10.09 -4.75
N PHE A 400 -29.18 9.49 -4.59
CA PHE A 400 -30.08 9.10 -5.70
C PHE A 400 -31.37 9.92 -5.78
N THR A 401 -31.46 11.09 -5.13
CA THR A 401 -32.71 11.88 -5.09
C THR A 401 -33.09 12.48 -6.43
N ASN A 402 -32.16 12.59 -7.38
CA ASN A 402 -32.41 13.14 -8.72
C ASN A 402 -32.79 12.08 -9.77
N THR A 403 -33.04 10.83 -9.36
CA THR A 403 -33.50 9.74 -10.22
C THR A 403 -35.01 9.82 -10.47
N LYS A 404 -35.48 9.18 -11.53
CA LYS A 404 -36.92 9.11 -11.84
C LYS A 404 -37.63 8.02 -11.00
N SER A 405 -37.03 6.85 -10.91
CA SER A 405 -37.51 5.75 -10.06
C SER A 405 -36.37 4.80 -9.69
N ILE A 406 -36.57 4.02 -8.63
CA ILE A 406 -35.62 2.98 -8.19
C ILE A 406 -36.35 1.67 -8.00
N LYS A 407 -35.82 0.59 -8.56
CA LYS A 407 -36.13 -0.81 -8.20
C LYS A 407 -34.86 -1.46 -7.63
N ARG A 408 -35.00 -2.35 -6.64
CA ARG A 408 -33.88 -3.01 -6.00
C ARG A 408 -33.97 -4.52 -6.02
N ILE A 409 -32.86 -5.17 -6.34
CA ILE A 409 -32.65 -6.61 -6.13
C ILE A 409 -31.64 -6.74 -4.99
N ILE A 410 -32.04 -7.47 -3.94
CA ILE A 410 -31.19 -7.71 -2.79
C ILE A 410 -30.51 -9.06 -2.91
N ALA A 411 -29.20 -9.08 -2.99
CA ALA A 411 -28.38 -10.27 -3.08
C ALA A 411 -27.69 -10.59 -1.74
N PRO A 412 -27.13 -11.81 -1.57
CA PRO A 412 -26.33 -12.12 -0.39
C PRO A 412 -25.18 -11.13 -0.19
N SER A 413 -24.96 -10.70 1.06
CA SER A 413 -23.85 -9.81 1.41
C SER A 413 -22.49 -10.51 1.39
N LYS A 414 -22.48 -11.84 1.46
CA LYS A 414 -21.30 -12.70 1.39
C LYS A 414 -21.48 -13.78 0.34
N ASN A 415 -20.41 -14.10 -0.39
CA ASN A 415 -20.38 -15.14 -1.42
C ASN A 415 -21.49 -15.00 -2.50
N ALA A 416 -21.77 -13.77 -2.91
CA ALA A 416 -22.79 -13.48 -3.91
C ALA A 416 -22.55 -14.24 -5.25
N TYR A 417 -21.30 -14.56 -5.56
CA TYR A 417 -20.94 -15.33 -6.75
C TYR A 417 -21.61 -16.72 -6.80
N GLN A 418 -21.85 -17.36 -5.66
CA GLN A 418 -22.54 -18.64 -5.61
C GLN A 418 -24.02 -18.58 -6.10
N LYS A 419 -24.55 -17.38 -6.24
CA LYS A 419 -25.93 -17.14 -6.71
C LYS A 419 -25.93 -16.34 -8.02
N ILE A 420 -24.84 -16.35 -8.77
CA ILE A 420 -24.67 -15.50 -9.96
C ILE A 420 -25.79 -15.74 -10.99
N ASP A 421 -26.09 -16.98 -11.32
CA ASP A 421 -27.16 -17.33 -12.30
C ASP A 421 -28.50 -16.70 -11.91
N ARG A 422 -28.84 -16.73 -10.63
CA ARG A 422 -30.10 -16.15 -10.14
C ARG A 422 -30.05 -14.61 -10.15
N ILE A 423 -28.93 -14.03 -9.83
CA ILE A 423 -28.70 -12.57 -9.89
C ILE A 423 -28.91 -12.10 -11.33
N GLU A 424 -28.24 -12.72 -12.28
CA GLU A 424 -28.33 -12.37 -13.70
C GLU A 424 -29.76 -12.60 -14.26
N GLN A 425 -30.39 -13.70 -13.93
CA GLN A 425 -31.77 -13.95 -14.32
C GLN A 425 -32.68 -12.82 -13.84
N MET A 426 -32.59 -12.43 -12.56
CA MET A 426 -33.43 -11.36 -12.01
C MET A 426 -33.12 -10.00 -12.63
N ILE A 427 -31.87 -9.73 -12.97
CA ILE A 427 -31.50 -8.51 -13.71
C ILE A 427 -32.17 -8.53 -15.07
N ARG A 428 -32.02 -9.59 -15.85
CA ARG A 428 -32.65 -9.72 -17.19
C ARG A 428 -34.17 -9.55 -17.16
N GLU A 429 -34.84 -10.14 -16.16
CA GLU A 429 -36.29 -10.05 -15.98
C GLU A 429 -36.77 -8.62 -15.63
N ASN A 430 -35.91 -7.73 -15.13
CA ASN A 430 -36.27 -6.41 -14.62
C ASN A 430 -35.45 -5.25 -15.20
N ALA A 431 -34.57 -5.53 -16.17
CA ALA A 431 -33.69 -4.54 -16.77
C ALA A 431 -34.46 -3.40 -17.46
N GLU A 432 -35.51 -3.74 -18.27
CA GLU A 432 -36.23 -2.75 -19.08
C GLU A 432 -35.21 -1.75 -19.72
N ASP A 433 -35.47 -0.45 -19.70
CA ASP A 433 -34.55 0.62 -20.16
C ASP A 433 -33.77 1.25 -18.98
N ARG A 434 -33.61 0.52 -17.87
CA ARG A 434 -33.00 1.04 -16.62
C ARG A 434 -31.49 1.13 -16.71
N LEU A 435 -30.94 2.13 -16.07
CA LEU A 435 -29.53 2.10 -15.69
C LEU A 435 -29.36 1.09 -14.54
N ILE A 436 -28.46 0.14 -14.72
CA ILE A 436 -28.20 -0.93 -13.74
C ILE A 436 -26.95 -0.54 -12.93
N LEU A 437 -27.11 -0.43 -11.61
CA LEU A 437 -26.04 -0.12 -10.67
C LEU A 437 -25.75 -1.33 -9.78
N LEU A 438 -24.49 -1.76 -9.72
CA LEU A 438 -24.06 -2.94 -8.98
C LEU A 438 -23.20 -2.56 -7.77
N MET A 439 -23.56 -3.11 -6.59
CA MET A 439 -22.80 -3.04 -5.34
C MET A 439 -22.66 -4.45 -4.77
N LEU A 440 -21.93 -5.33 -5.49
CA LEU A 440 -21.84 -6.77 -5.24
C LEU A 440 -20.41 -7.28 -5.07
N GLY A 441 -19.47 -6.39 -4.74
CA GLY A 441 -18.06 -6.75 -4.61
C GLY A 441 -17.52 -7.45 -5.87
N PRO A 442 -16.74 -8.54 -5.75
CA PRO A 442 -16.15 -9.23 -6.89
C PRO A 442 -17.16 -9.78 -7.90
N THR A 443 -18.34 -10.14 -7.46
CA THR A 443 -19.41 -10.68 -8.33
C THR A 443 -19.86 -9.65 -9.37
N ALA A 444 -19.85 -8.35 -9.03
CA ALA A 444 -20.27 -7.30 -9.95
C ALA A 444 -19.47 -7.32 -11.27
N LYS A 445 -18.18 -7.64 -11.23
CA LYS A 445 -17.28 -7.67 -12.39
C LYS A 445 -17.75 -8.70 -13.42
N VAL A 446 -18.09 -9.85 -12.91
CA VAL A 446 -18.55 -10.99 -13.72
C VAL A 446 -19.95 -10.73 -14.27
N VAL A 447 -20.84 -10.18 -13.47
CA VAL A 447 -22.20 -9.81 -13.91
C VAL A 447 -22.17 -8.80 -15.06
N VAL A 448 -21.30 -7.78 -14.99
CA VAL A 448 -21.15 -6.83 -16.13
C VAL A 448 -20.61 -7.55 -17.35
N ASP A 449 -19.69 -8.49 -17.18
CA ASP A 449 -19.12 -9.27 -18.29
C ASP A 449 -20.14 -10.18 -18.96
N ASP A 450 -20.99 -10.87 -18.18
CA ASP A 450 -21.97 -11.81 -18.68
C ASP A 450 -23.22 -11.15 -19.31
N LEU A 451 -23.54 -9.92 -18.88
CA LEU A 451 -24.73 -9.22 -19.33
C LEU A 451 -24.46 -8.19 -20.44
N GLN A 452 -23.36 -8.32 -21.19
CA GLN A 452 -23.04 -7.43 -22.31
C GLN A 452 -24.00 -7.50 -23.49
N ASP A 453 -24.81 -8.55 -23.57
CA ASP A 453 -25.86 -8.71 -24.56
C ASP A 453 -27.08 -7.82 -24.27
N LEU A 454 -27.18 -7.26 -23.05
CA LEU A 454 -28.18 -6.26 -22.73
C LEU A 454 -27.75 -4.88 -23.31
N GLU A 455 -28.73 -4.13 -23.85
CA GLU A 455 -28.51 -2.78 -24.30
C GLU A 455 -28.34 -1.77 -23.13
N ASN A 456 -28.55 -2.23 -21.90
CA ASN A 456 -28.48 -1.43 -20.69
C ASN A 456 -27.03 -1.03 -20.37
N GLN A 457 -26.86 0.18 -19.89
CA GLN A 457 -25.63 0.58 -19.22
C GLN A 457 -25.58 -0.05 -17.83
N ILE A 458 -24.49 -0.79 -17.51
CA ILE A 458 -24.31 -1.48 -16.24
C ILE A 458 -23.04 -0.94 -15.57
N ILE A 459 -23.18 -0.39 -14.38
CA ILE A 459 -22.07 0.29 -13.69
C ILE A 459 -21.81 -0.35 -12.32
N ASP A 460 -20.64 -0.95 -12.14
CA ASP A 460 -20.14 -1.31 -10.82
C ASP A 460 -19.70 -0.04 -10.07
N LEU A 461 -20.39 0.30 -9.00
CA LEU A 461 -20.08 1.45 -8.13
C LEU A 461 -19.49 1.04 -6.77
N GLY A 462 -19.52 -0.25 -6.42
CA GLY A 462 -18.97 -0.76 -5.15
C GLY A 462 -19.49 0.03 -3.94
N HIS A 463 -18.59 0.65 -3.19
CA HIS A 463 -18.89 1.32 -1.92
C HIS A 463 -19.21 2.82 -2.05
N ILE A 464 -19.82 3.25 -3.14
CA ILE A 464 -20.14 4.67 -3.39
C ILE A 464 -20.93 5.32 -2.26
N ASP A 465 -21.84 4.58 -1.62
CA ASP A 465 -22.66 5.11 -0.55
C ASP A 465 -21.84 5.45 0.71
N SER A 466 -20.93 4.57 1.14
CA SER A 466 -20.03 4.88 2.26
C SER A 466 -19.16 6.10 1.97
N GLU A 467 -18.66 6.21 0.76
CA GLU A 467 -17.86 7.35 0.30
C GLU A 467 -18.66 8.66 0.32
N TYR A 468 -19.91 8.60 -0.12
CA TYR A 468 -20.81 9.75 -0.09
C TYR A 468 -21.20 10.17 1.33
N GLU A 469 -21.45 9.22 2.23
CA GLU A 469 -21.69 9.51 3.65
C GLU A 469 -20.48 10.18 4.30
N TRP A 470 -19.27 9.69 4.06
CA TRP A 470 -18.04 10.33 4.56
C TRP A 470 -17.86 11.73 4.03
N PHE A 471 -18.18 11.97 2.76
CA PHE A 471 -18.21 13.31 2.16
C PHE A 471 -19.22 14.23 2.87
N LYS A 472 -20.46 13.78 3.08
CA LYS A 472 -21.51 14.55 3.75
C LYS A 472 -21.16 14.87 5.22
N MET A 473 -20.46 13.97 5.89
CA MET A 473 -19.97 14.17 7.27
C MET A 473 -18.76 15.11 7.35
N GLY A 474 -18.10 15.41 6.23
CA GLY A 474 -16.81 16.08 6.24
C GLY A 474 -15.72 15.25 6.91
N ALA A 475 -15.79 13.91 6.80
CA ALA A 475 -14.88 12.99 7.48
C ALA A 475 -13.43 13.16 7.00
N THR A 476 -12.48 13.14 7.93
CA THR A 476 -11.05 13.20 7.64
C THR A 476 -10.41 11.80 7.50
N HIS A 477 -11.10 10.79 7.99
CA HIS A 477 -10.72 9.39 7.93
C HIS A 477 -11.98 8.52 7.80
N LYS A 478 -11.82 7.26 7.43
CA LYS A 478 -12.93 6.31 7.30
C LYS A 478 -13.62 6.10 8.63
N VAL A 479 -14.93 6.23 8.67
CA VAL A 479 -15.78 6.12 9.86
C VAL A 479 -16.78 5.00 9.66
N LYS A 480 -17.03 4.20 10.71
CA LYS A 480 -18.09 3.17 10.70
C LYS A 480 -19.45 3.81 10.56
N LEU A 481 -20.28 3.30 9.67
CA LEU A 481 -21.69 3.66 9.54
C LEU A 481 -22.53 2.70 10.40
N GLU A 482 -23.42 3.23 11.22
CA GLU A 482 -24.13 2.41 12.21
C GLU A 482 -25.23 1.50 11.58
N ASN A 483 -25.90 1.99 10.53
CA ASN A 483 -27.09 1.37 9.98
C ASN A 483 -26.89 0.74 8.60
N LYS A 484 -25.66 0.70 8.12
CA LYS A 484 -25.29 0.24 6.79
C LYS A 484 -24.00 -0.55 6.81
N HIS A 485 -23.80 -1.32 5.77
CA HIS A 485 -22.52 -1.89 5.44
C HIS A 485 -21.44 -0.81 5.28
N THR A 486 -20.29 -1.02 5.94
CA THR A 486 -19.09 -0.20 5.78
C THR A 486 -17.92 -1.13 5.59
N ALA A 487 -17.39 -1.23 4.38
CA ALA A 487 -16.49 -2.28 3.92
C ALA A 487 -15.36 -2.63 4.90
N GLU A 488 -14.72 -1.68 5.49
CA GLU A 488 -13.48 -1.88 6.25
C GLU A 488 -13.71 -1.90 7.78
N PHE A 489 -14.98 -1.82 8.25
CA PHE A 489 -15.24 -1.59 9.67
C PHE A 489 -16.20 -2.58 10.33
N ASN A 490 -17.27 -2.99 9.69
CA ASN A 490 -18.26 -3.82 10.36
C ASN A 490 -18.40 -5.23 9.79
N PHE A 491 -17.87 -5.52 8.60
CA PHE A 491 -17.91 -6.83 7.95
C PHE A 491 -19.30 -7.47 8.00
N ASP A 492 -20.36 -6.64 7.93
CA ASP A 492 -21.78 -6.97 8.10
C ASP A 492 -22.16 -7.46 9.51
N GLU A 493 -21.34 -7.19 10.51
CA GLU A 493 -21.60 -7.52 11.90
C GLU A 493 -22.18 -6.32 12.66
N ASN A 494 -23.15 -6.59 13.55
CA ASN A 494 -23.75 -5.60 14.44
C ASN A 494 -24.32 -4.35 13.72
N ILE A 495 -24.98 -4.57 12.56
CA ILE A 495 -25.69 -3.51 11.85
C ILE A 495 -27.13 -3.48 12.33
N ASN A 496 -27.51 -2.33 12.91
CA ASN A 496 -28.90 -2.08 13.33
C ASN A 496 -29.71 -1.61 12.12
N ALA A 497 -30.38 -2.54 11.42
CA ALA A 497 -31.22 -2.18 10.29
C ALA A 497 -32.45 -1.36 10.79
N VAL A 498 -32.51 -0.11 10.39
CA VAL A 498 -33.67 0.76 10.64
C VAL A 498 -34.72 0.49 9.55
N HIS A 499 -35.98 0.34 9.94
CA HIS A 499 -37.07 0.24 8.97
C HIS A 499 -37.21 1.54 8.16
N ASP A 500 -37.14 1.42 6.85
CA ASP A 500 -37.34 2.51 5.91
C ASP A 500 -38.35 2.04 4.84
N LYS A 501 -39.59 2.58 4.92
CA LYS A 501 -40.67 2.19 4.01
C LYS A 501 -40.39 2.55 2.55
N ALA A 502 -39.64 3.63 2.29
CA ALA A 502 -39.31 4.02 0.92
C ALA A 502 -38.37 2.98 0.30
N TYR A 503 -37.31 2.64 1.02
CA TYR A 503 -36.38 1.60 0.62
C TYR A 503 -37.05 0.22 0.46
N GLU A 504 -37.90 -0.17 1.43
CA GLU A 504 -38.62 -1.46 1.40
C GLU A 504 -39.55 -1.57 0.20
N ASN A 505 -40.20 -0.47 -0.21
CA ASN A 505 -41.07 -0.42 -1.39
C ASN A 505 -40.33 -0.50 -2.72
N GLU A 506 -39.03 -0.16 -2.75
CA GLU A 506 -38.17 -0.27 -3.94
C GLU A 506 -37.72 -1.72 -4.18
N ILE A 507 -37.80 -2.61 -3.17
CA ILE A 507 -37.32 -3.98 -3.26
C ILE A 507 -38.33 -4.83 -4.05
N ILE A 508 -37.88 -5.31 -5.22
CA ILE A 508 -38.67 -6.16 -6.11
C ILE A 508 -38.33 -7.65 -5.96
N GLY A 509 -37.20 -7.96 -5.33
CA GLY A 509 -36.80 -9.35 -5.08
C GLY A 509 -35.61 -9.47 -4.14
N LYS A 510 -35.54 -10.61 -3.48
CA LYS A 510 -34.42 -10.99 -2.60
C LYS A 510 -33.93 -12.37 -3.01
N ILE A 511 -32.61 -12.52 -3.01
CA ILE A 511 -31.87 -13.75 -3.31
C ILE A 511 -31.20 -14.20 -2.00
N GLU A 512 -31.55 -15.41 -1.53
CA GLU A 512 -31.00 -16.00 -0.31
C GLU A 512 -29.91 -17.05 -0.60
#